data_66e8b8e79b7c48b3280a69cad5d90b9e
#
_entry.id   66e8b8e79b7c48b3280a69cad5d90b9e
#
_cell.length_a   1.000
_cell.length_b   1.000
_cell.length_c   1.000
_cell.angle_alpha   90.00
_cell.angle_beta   90.00
_cell.angle_gamma   90.00
#
_symmetry.space_group_name_H-M   'P 1'
#
loop_
_entity.id
_entity.type
_entity.pdbx_description
1 polymer ?
#
loop_
_entity_poly.entity_id
_entity_poly.type
_entity_poly.pdbx_seq_one_letter_code
_entity_poly.pdbx_strand_id
1 'polypeptide(L)'
;MSCTRNSNHKEAGFTLIEILNVIVIIGILGAVGIPQFSQYKNKAYDVHAKRALKDMHLLCNAFWIDTYPSQACDLPTIKGTYYGFNQNPDVLATLPPTPSITFCATAKHDSSPNVFSINNASLISSGEK
;
A
#
# COMPACT_ATOMS: atom_id res chain seq x y z
N MET A 1 -6.56 38.89 61.54
CA MET A 1 -5.31 38.14 61.36
C MET A 1 -5.30 37.54 59.96
N SER A 2 -4.57 38.11 59.03
CA SER A 2 -4.42 37.57 57.68
C SER A 2 -3.19 36.68 57.61
N CYS A 3 -3.36 35.39 57.42
CA CYS A 3 -2.28 34.51 57.05
C CYS A 3 -1.98 34.64 55.55
N THR A 4 -1.05 35.45 55.21
CA THR A 4 -0.46 35.44 53.86
C THR A 4 0.48 34.26 53.73
N ARG A 5 -0.02 33.20 53.12
CA ARG A 5 0.81 32.08 52.73
C ARG A 5 1.56 32.47 51.46
N ASN A 6 2.78 32.95 51.66
CA ASN A 6 3.67 33.20 50.55
C ASN A 6 4.18 31.86 50.04
N SER A 7 3.48 31.26 49.08
CA SER A 7 3.95 30.10 48.34
C SER A 7 4.94 30.60 47.30
N ASN A 8 6.23 30.58 47.67
CA ASN A 8 7.30 30.70 46.69
C ASN A 8 7.24 29.47 45.77
N HIS A 9 6.40 29.53 44.74
CA HIS A 9 6.52 28.66 43.61
C HIS A 9 7.81 29.02 42.90
N LYS A 10 8.86 28.24 43.09
CA LYS A 10 10.03 28.28 42.23
C LYS A 10 9.55 27.78 40.87
N GLU A 11 9.20 28.70 40.00
CA GLU A 11 8.96 28.43 38.61
C GLU A 11 10.30 28.06 37.95
N ALA A 12 10.54 26.76 37.75
CA ALA A 12 11.66 26.26 36.97
C ALA A 12 11.28 26.34 35.48
N GLY A 13 11.78 27.40 34.80
CA GLY A 13 11.63 27.54 33.36
C GLY A 13 12.77 26.83 32.61
N PHE A 14 12.54 26.50 31.34
CA PHE A 14 13.57 26.01 30.45
C PHE A 14 14.56 27.10 30.06
N THR A 15 15.81 26.71 29.86
CA THR A 15 16.83 27.64 29.36
C THR A 15 16.69 27.78 27.82
N LEU A 16 17.15 28.94 27.30
CA LEU A 16 17.08 29.20 25.85
C LEU A 16 17.92 28.19 25.05
N ILE A 17 19.05 27.76 25.59
CA ILE A 17 19.94 26.79 24.95
C ILE A 17 19.30 25.37 24.90
N GLU A 18 18.52 24.98 25.91
CA GLU A 18 17.79 23.70 25.92
C GLU A 18 16.78 23.60 24.77
N ILE A 19 16.00 24.67 24.59
CA ILE A 19 15.03 24.71 23.46
C ILE A 19 15.76 24.77 22.12
N LEU A 20 16.85 25.53 22.03
CA LEU A 20 17.65 25.61 20.81
C LEU A 20 18.19 24.24 20.40
N ASN A 21 18.74 23.48 21.34
CA ASN A 21 19.22 22.11 21.07
C ASN A 21 18.11 21.18 20.57
N VAL A 22 16.92 21.25 21.16
CA VAL A 22 15.78 20.43 20.78
C VAL A 22 15.34 20.73 19.34
N ILE A 23 15.18 22.00 18.99
CA ILE A 23 14.74 22.36 17.62
C ILE A 23 15.79 22.02 16.56
N VAL A 24 17.07 22.09 16.87
CA VAL A 24 18.16 21.67 15.97
C VAL A 24 18.09 20.16 15.71
N ILE A 25 17.92 19.35 16.75
CA ILE A 25 17.80 17.89 16.63
C ILE A 25 16.57 17.52 15.81
N ILE A 26 15.41 18.10 16.08
CA ILE A 26 14.19 17.89 15.32
C ILE A 26 14.37 18.29 13.84
N GLY A 27 15.04 19.40 13.58
CA GLY A 27 15.34 19.89 12.24
C GLY A 27 16.18 18.90 11.43
N ILE A 28 17.22 18.34 12.02
CA ILE A 28 18.09 17.34 11.37
C ILE A 28 17.30 16.05 11.08
N LEU A 29 16.57 15.55 12.08
CA LEU A 29 15.77 14.33 11.92
C LEU A 29 14.67 14.51 10.86
N GLY A 30 14.02 15.66 10.81
CA GLY A 30 13.00 15.98 9.81
C GLY A 30 13.56 16.04 8.39
N ALA A 31 14.75 16.61 8.21
CA ALA A 31 15.40 16.72 6.90
C ALA A 31 15.71 15.35 6.28
N VAL A 32 16.04 14.35 7.08
CA VAL A 32 16.33 12.98 6.62
C VAL A 32 15.06 12.12 6.52
N GLY A 33 14.11 12.28 7.44
CA GLY A 33 12.91 11.44 7.55
C GLY A 33 11.89 11.65 6.43
N ILE A 34 11.66 12.89 6.00
CA ILE A 34 10.61 13.24 5.03
C ILE A 34 10.80 12.56 3.66
N PRO A 35 11.97 12.60 3.00
CA PRO A 35 12.15 11.95 1.70
C PRO A 35 12.06 10.43 1.79
N GLN A 36 12.52 9.81 2.87
CA GLN A 36 12.41 8.37 3.14
C GLN A 36 10.94 7.93 3.27
N PHE A 37 10.14 8.71 3.96
CA PHE A 37 8.71 8.42 4.16
C PHE A 37 7.93 8.40 2.85
N SER A 38 8.22 9.29 1.91
CA SER A 38 7.60 9.33 0.59
C SER A 38 7.85 8.04 -0.21
N GLN A 39 9.08 7.51 -0.17
CA GLN A 39 9.42 6.24 -0.82
C GLN A 39 8.68 5.05 -0.20
N TYR A 40 8.55 5.02 1.13
CA TYR A 40 7.79 3.96 1.82
C TYR A 40 6.30 3.98 1.47
N LYS A 41 5.71 5.16 1.31
CA LYS A 41 4.31 5.27 0.87
C LYS A 41 4.09 4.65 -0.52
N ASN A 42 4.95 4.96 -1.47
CA ASN A 42 4.85 4.38 -2.82
C ASN A 42 4.98 2.85 -2.78
N LYS A 43 5.92 2.32 -2.01
CA LYS A 43 6.05 0.87 -1.82
C LYS A 43 4.81 0.23 -1.19
N ALA A 44 4.16 0.91 -0.25
CA ALA A 44 2.93 0.44 0.36
C ALA A 44 1.77 0.38 -0.65
N TYR A 45 1.65 1.37 -1.52
CA TYR A 45 0.67 1.37 -2.60
C TYR A 45 0.94 0.26 -3.62
N ASP A 46 2.19 0.02 -3.96
CA ASP A 46 2.60 -1.05 -4.86
C ASP A 46 2.25 -2.44 -4.32
N VAL A 47 2.32 -2.64 -3.00
CA VAL A 47 1.90 -3.89 -2.34
C VAL A 47 0.42 -4.16 -2.55
N HIS A 48 -0.44 -3.15 -2.51
CA HIS A 48 -1.88 -3.31 -2.79
C HIS A 48 -2.12 -3.79 -4.24
N ALA A 49 -1.42 -3.22 -5.20
CA ALA A 49 -1.50 -3.64 -6.60
C ALA A 49 -1.02 -5.09 -6.79
N LYS A 50 0.12 -5.45 -6.20
CA LYS A 50 0.68 -6.81 -6.25
C LYS A 50 -0.24 -7.83 -5.60
N ARG A 51 -0.88 -7.47 -4.48
CA ARG A 51 -1.85 -8.32 -3.81
C ARG A 51 -3.06 -8.59 -4.69
N ALA A 52 -3.61 -7.58 -5.34
CA ALA A 52 -4.72 -7.73 -6.28
C ALA A 52 -4.36 -8.70 -7.42
N LEU A 53 -3.14 -8.64 -7.95
CA LEU A 53 -2.64 -9.56 -8.97
C LEU A 53 -2.59 -11.00 -8.49
N LYS A 54 -2.07 -11.22 -7.28
CA LYS A 54 -2.02 -12.58 -6.68
C LYS A 54 -3.41 -13.13 -6.42
N ASP A 55 -4.32 -12.31 -5.93
CA ASP A 55 -5.71 -12.69 -5.68
C ASP A 55 -6.42 -13.07 -7.00
N MET A 56 -6.24 -12.27 -8.07
CA MET A 56 -6.78 -12.60 -9.40
C MET A 56 -6.26 -13.93 -9.94
N HIS A 57 -4.95 -14.16 -9.84
CA HIS A 57 -4.34 -15.42 -10.27
C HIS A 57 -4.86 -16.61 -9.47
N LEU A 58 -4.97 -16.48 -8.14
CA LEU A 58 -5.47 -17.52 -7.26
C LEU A 58 -6.93 -17.88 -7.58
N LEU A 59 -7.78 -16.87 -7.78
CA LEU A 59 -9.20 -17.08 -8.06
C LEU A 59 -9.44 -17.62 -9.47
N CYS A 60 -8.65 -17.21 -10.45
CA CYS A 60 -8.67 -17.82 -11.78
C CYS A 60 -8.22 -19.28 -11.74
N ASN A 61 -7.23 -19.63 -10.94
CA ASN A 61 -6.84 -21.02 -10.74
C ASN A 61 -7.99 -21.85 -10.14
N ALA A 62 -8.69 -21.32 -9.14
CA ALA A 62 -9.87 -21.97 -8.59
C ALA A 62 -10.96 -22.15 -9.65
N PHE A 63 -11.21 -21.14 -10.47
CA PHE A 63 -12.14 -21.22 -11.60
C PHE A 63 -11.77 -22.33 -12.60
N TRP A 64 -10.50 -22.47 -12.95
CA TRP A 64 -10.03 -23.51 -13.87
C TRP A 64 -10.06 -24.92 -13.28
N ILE A 65 -9.94 -25.05 -11.97
CA ILE A 65 -10.14 -26.32 -11.27
C ILE A 65 -11.62 -26.74 -11.31
N ASP A 66 -12.54 -25.80 -11.12
CA ASP A 66 -13.97 -26.03 -11.13
C ASP A 66 -14.54 -26.24 -12.53
N THR A 67 -13.89 -25.71 -13.55
CA THR A 67 -14.29 -25.75 -14.94
C THR A 67 -13.27 -26.50 -15.79
N TYR A 68 -12.66 -25.81 -16.75
CA TYR A 68 -11.60 -26.34 -17.60
C TYR A 68 -10.49 -25.30 -17.80
N PRO A 69 -9.22 -25.72 -17.88
CA PRO A 69 -8.08 -24.79 -18.08
C PRO A 69 -8.13 -24.00 -19.39
N SER A 70 -8.89 -24.45 -20.37
CA SER A 70 -9.10 -23.79 -21.66
C SER A 70 -10.15 -22.68 -21.62
N GLN A 71 -10.98 -22.62 -20.57
CA GLN A 71 -11.95 -21.54 -20.42
C GLN A 71 -11.30 -20.23 -20.08
N ALA A 72 -11.84 -19.15 -20.62
CA ALA A 72 -11.37 -17.81 -20.32
C ALA A 72 -11.83 -17.38 -18.93
N CYS A 73 -10.87 -17.00 -18.07
CA CYS A 73 -11.14 -16.34 -16.80
C CYS A 73 -11.12 -14.83 -17.02
N ASP A 74 -12.12 -14.14 -16.55
CA ASP A 74 -12.24 -12.69 -16.63
C ASP A 74 -12.61 -12.05 -15.28
N LEU A 75 -12.52 -10.76 -15.21
CA LEU A 75 -12.79 -10.01 -13.97
C LEU A 75 -14.25 -10.16 -13.49
N PRO A 76 -15.29 -10.11 -14.35
CA PRO A 76 -16.66 -10.33 -13.92
C PRO A 76 -16.88 -11.73 -13.32
N THR A 77 -16.24 -12.75 -13.85
CA THR A 77 -16.35 -14.13 -13.35
C THR A 77 -15.85 -14.27 -11.93
N ILE A 78 -14.65 -13.73 -11.62
CA ILE A 78 -14.06 -13.83 -10.29
C ILE A 78 -14.67 -12.83 -9.29
N LYS A 79 -15.28 -11.74 -9.75
CA LYS A 79 -16.05 -10.80 -8.90
C LYS A 79 -17.38 -11.37 -8.43
N GLY A 80 -17.87 -12.42 -9.07
CA GLY A 80 -19.09 -13.09 -8.66
C GLY A 80 -19.05 -13.56 -7.20
N THR A 81 -20.22 -13.75 -6.62
CA THR A 81 -20.36 -14.15 -5.20
C THR A 81 -19.69 -15.50 -4.89
N TYR A 82 -19.48 -16.34 -5.88
CA TYR A 82 -18.86 -17.65 -5.70
C TYR A 82 -17.35 -17.56 -5.44
N TYR A 83 -16.62 -16.75 -6.22
CA TYR A 83 -15.17 -16.57 -6.05
C TYR A 83 -14.81 -15.39 -5.15
N GLY A 84 -15.67 -14.38 -5.07
CA GLY A 84 -15.60 -13.31 -4.08
C GLY A 84 -14.40 -12.38 -4.20
N PHE A 85 -13.91 -12.12 -5.41
CA PHE A 85 -12.83 -11.15 -5.60
C PHE A 85 -13.28 -9.75 -5.15
N ASN A 86 -12.63 -9.26 -4.11
CA ASN A 86 -12.86 -7.93 -3.59
C ASN A 86 -11.59 -7.10 -3.75
N GLN A 87 -11.67 -6.12 -4.62
CA GLN A 87 -10.59 -5.23 -4.98
C GLN A 87 -10.65 -3.95 -4.15
N ASN A 88 -9.48 -3.46 -3.69
CA ASN A 88 -9.39 -2.11 -3.16
C ASN A 88 -9.83 -1.11 -4.24
N PRO A 89 -10.75 -0.16 -3.94
CA PRO A 89 -11.23 0.81 -4.92
C PRO A 89 -10.14 1.69 -5.54
N ASP A 90 -9.02 1.88 -4.83
CA ASP A 90 -7.88 2.66 -5.30
C ASP A 90 -6.92 1.87 -6.21
N VAL A 91 -7.18 0.58 -6.41
CA VAL A 91 -6.40 -0.27 -7.31
C VAL A 91 -7.15 -0.49 -8.61
N LEU A 92 -6.56 -0.05 -9.71
CA LEU A 92 -7.05 -0.32 -11.06
C LEU A 92 -6.49 -1.68 -11.51
N ALA A 93 -7.35 -2.69 -11.58
CA ALA A 93 -7.00 -4.03 -12.03
C ALA A 93 -7.62 -4.32 -13.38
N THR A 94 -6.84 -4.89 -14.27
CA THR A 94 -7.28 -5.32 -15.61
C THR A 94 -6.98 -6.80 -15.79
N LEU A 95 -8.01 -7.57 -16.07
CA LEU A 95 -7.92 -8.98 -16.36
C LEU A 95 -8.66 -9.24 -17.69
N PRO A 96 -7.95 -9.30 -18.81
CA PRO A 96 -8.56 -9.71 -20.06
C PRO A 96 -8.97 -11.18 -19.99
N PRO A 97 -10.04 -11.59 -20.68
CA PRO A 97 -10.47 -12.99 -20.70
C PRO A 97 -9.40 -13.87 -21.34
N THR A 98 -8.73 -14.67 -20.54
CA THR A 98 -7.62 -15.52 -20.96
C THR A 98 -7.72 -16.92 -20.35
N PRO A 99 -7.37 -17.98 -21.11
CA PRO A 99 -7.21 -19.32 -20.57
C PRO A 99 -5.94 -19.41 -19.69
N SER A 100 -5.81 -20.51 -18.96
CA SER A 100 -4.72 -20.71 -18.00
C SER A 100 -3.31 -20.59 -18.61
N ILE A 101 -3.15 -21.03 -19.86
CA ILE A 101 -1.85 -21.04 -20.54
C ILE A 101 -1.34 -19.63 -20.87
N THR A 102 -2.25 -18.71 -21.20
CA THR A 102 -1.93 -17.34 -21.60
C THR A 102 -2.35 -16.31 -20.57
N PHE A 103 -2.55 -16.73 -19.33
CA PHE A 103 -2.98 -15.84 -18.26
C PHE A 103 -2.05 -14.64 -18.09
N CYS A 104 -2.61 -13.47 -18.14
CA CYS A 104 -1.94 -12.21 -17.88
C CYS A 104 -2.92 -11.20 -17.28
N ALA A 105 -2.55 -10.60 -16.19
CA ALA A 105 -3.32 -9.53 -15.54
C ALA A 105 -2.40 -8.36 -15.18
N THR A 106 -2.96 -7.18 -15.14
CA THR A 106 -2.24 -5.95 -14.74
C THR A 106 -2.98 -5.25 -13.61
N ALA A 107 -2.22 -4.61 -12.74
CA ALA A 107 -2.76 -3.80 -11.66
C ALA A 107 -1.88 -2.60 -11.36
N LYS A 108 -2.51 -1.50 -10.98
CA LYS A 108 -1.88 -0.25 -10.58
C LYS A 108 -2.66 0.36 -9.44
N HIS A 109 -1.97 0.95 -8.46
CA HIS A 109 -2.60 1.81 -7.46
C HIS A 109 -2.63 3.26 -7.97
N ASP A 110 -3.74 3.97 -7.75
CA ASP A 110 -3.93 5.35 -8.22
C ASP A 110 -2.84 6.31 -7.72
N SER A 111 -2.37 6.10 -6.51
CA SER A 111 -1.34 6.94 -5.86
C SER A 111 0.10 6.50 -6.16
N SER A 112 0.31 5.49 -7.00
CA SER A 112 1.63 5.03 -7.44
C SER A 112 1.79 5.12 -8.96
N PRO A 113 2.95 5.54 -9.46
CA PRO A 113 3.21 5.55 -10.91
C PRO A 113 3.44 4.14 -11.48
N ASN A 114 3.71 3.15 -10.63
CA ASN A 114 4.14 1.83 -11.05
C ASN A 114 2.96 0.95 -11.49
N VAL A 115 3.13 0.27 -12.61
CA VAL A 115 2.19 -0.74 -13.10
C VAL A 115 2.85 -2.11 -12.94
N PHE A 116 2.08 -3.08 -12.44
CA PHE A 116 2.55 -4.45 -12.28
C PHE A 116 1.73 -5.40 -13.14
N SER A 117 2.38 -6.44 -13.63
CA SER A 117 1.74 -7.51 -14.38
C SER A 117 2.11 -8.88 -13.78
N ILE A 118 1.19 -9.82 -13.88
CA ILE A 118 1.40 -11.21 -13.46
C ILE A 118 1.13 -12.15 -14.65
N ASN A 119 1.93 -13.19 -14.77
CA ASN A 119 1.78 -14.21 -15.80
C ASN A 119 1.22 -15.53 -15.25
N ASN A 120 1.04 -16.50 -16.13
CA ASN A 120 0.55 -17.84 -15.77
C ASN A 120 1.46 -18.60 -14.79
N ALA A 121 2.74 -18.26 -14.71
CA ALA A 121 3.69 -18.84 -13.75
C ALA A 121 3.65 -18.13 -12.38
N SER A 122 2.68 -17.25 -12.14
CA SER A 122 2.56 -16.46 -10.89
C SER A 122 3.73 -15.49 -10.63
N LEU A 123 4.48 -15.16 -11.69
CA LEU A 123 5.57 -14.18 -11.61
C LEU A 123 5.04 -12.77 -11.84
N ILE A 124 5.38 -11.88 -10.91
CA ILE A 124 5.03 -10.46 -11.02
C ILE A 124 6.23 -9.70 -11.58
N SER A 125 5.99 -8.92 -12.63
CA SER A 125 6.93 -8.00 -13.21
C SER A 125 6.43 -6.56 -13.09
N SER A 126 7.34 -5.61 -12.92
CA SER A 126 7.04 -4.19 -13.01
C SER A 126 7.16 -3.76 -14.47
N GLY A 127 6.07 -3.22 -15.03
CA GLY A 127 6.12 -2.55 -16.32
C GLY A 127 6.35 -1.06 -16.09
N GLU A 128 7.45 -0.53 -16.56
CA GLU A 128 7.55 0.90 -16.80
C GLU A 128 6.75 1.22 -18.05
N LYS A 129 5.93 2.25 -17.94
CA LYS A 129 5.31 2.85 -19.11
C LYS A 129 6.12 4.05 -19.53
#